data_3fdc00d47f095b5d2334067a93f38252
#
_entry.id   3fdc00d47f095b5d2334067a93f38252
#
_cell.length_a   1.000
_cell.length_b   1.000
_cell.length_c   1.000
_cell.angle_alpha   90.00
_cell.angle_beta   90.00
_cell.angle_gamma   90.00
#
_symmetry.space_group_name_H-M   'P 1'
#
loop_
_entity.id
_entity.type
_entity.pdbx_description
1 polymer ?
#
loop_
_entity_poly.entity_id
_entity_poly.type
_entity_poly.pdbx_seq_one_letter_code
_entity_poly.pdbx_strand_id
1 'polypeptide(L)'
;EAAELLLSQQLKGIEEAVKRGMLVKINTVYIPGINDEHIPEIAKKVGALGVFNYNIIPVIPQYKFKDIVPPTPADKARMHELCAPYVRQMRHCQRCRADAVGLLGKDVQGEFGCCGKGDGSGGGCSGGL
;
A
#
# COMPACT_ATOMS: atom_id res chain seq x y z
N GLU A 1 -13.34 -12.96 -15.25
CA GLU A 1 -12.44 -13.80 -16.07
C GLU A 1 -10.99 -13.27 -16.05
N ALA A 2 -10.70 -12.03 -16.52
CA ALA A 2 -9.33 -11.51 -16.48
C ALA A 2 -8.80 -11.31 -15.05
N ALA A 3 -9.64 -10.76 -14.14
CA ALA A 3 -9.27 -10.56 -12.75
C ALA A 3 -9.03 -11.88 -12.01
N GLU A 4 -9.84 -12.89 -12.27
CA GLU A 4 -9.69 -14.24 -11.69
C GLU A 4 -8.39 -14.90 -12.15
N LEU A 5 -8.08 -14.77 -13.45
CA LEU A 5 -6.83 -15.29 -13.99
C LEU A 5 -5.63 -14.59 -13.33
N LEU A 6 -5.66 -13.26 -13.23
CA LEU A 6 -4.60 -12.48 -12.59
C LEU A 6 -4.40 -12.92 -11.14
N LEU A 7 -5.48 -12.99 -10.36
CA LEU A 7 -5.42 -13.40 -8.96
C LEU A 7 -4.88 -14.82 -8.80
N SER A 8 -5.33 -15.75 -9.65
CA SER A 8 -4.82 -17.13 -9.67
C SER A 8 -3.32 -17.19 -9.92
N GLN A 9 -2.81 -16.41 -10.90
CA GLN A 9 -1.38 -16.38 -11.20
C GLN A 9 -0.57 -15.70 -10.08
N GLN A 10 -1.10 -14.64 -9.47
CA GLN A 10 -0.46 -14.00 -8.33
C GLN A 10 -0.32 -14.97 -7.15
N LEU A 11 -1.37 -15.71 -6.80
CA LEU A 11 -1.32 -16.69 -5.70
C LEU A 11 -0.32 -17.82 -5.98
N LYS A 12 -0.30 -18.35 -7.20
CA LYS A 12 0.70 -19.36 -7.62
C LYS A 12 2.13 -18.81 -7.53
N GLY A 13 2.35 -17.58 -7.98
CA GLY A 13 3.65 -16.92 -7.91
C GLY A 13 4.13 -16.71 -6.48
N ILE A 14 3.23 -16.30 -5.58
CA ILE A 14 3.52 -16.15 -4.15
C ILE A 14 3.93 -17.51 -3.54
N GLU A 15 3.14 -18.55 -3.78
CA GLU A 15 3.40 -19.89 -3.28
C GLU A 15 4.75 -20.42 -3.76
N GLU A 16 5.05 -20.26 -5.03
CA GLU A 16 6.32 -20.71 -5.61
C GLU A 16 7.52 -19.92 -5.07
N ALA A 17 7.39 -18.61 -4.90
CA ALA A 17 8.43 -17.78 -4.32
C ALA A 17 8.73 -18.20 -2.87
N VAL A 18 7.69 -18.42 -2.06
CA VAL A 18 7.84 -18.89 -0.67
C VAL A 18 8.49 -20.27 -0.62
N LYS A 19 8.08 -21.21 -1.47
CA LYS A 19 8.70 -22.54 -1.57
C LYS A 19 10.18 -22.50 -1.89
N ARG A 20 10.61 -21.49 -2.65
CA ARG A 20 12.04 -21.25 -2.96
C ARG A 20 12.79 -20.51 -1.87
N GLY A 21 12.18 -20.24 -0.72
CA GLY A 21 12.82 -19.55 0.41
C GLY A 21 12.91 -18.03 0.23
N MET A 22 12.17 -17.43 -0.68
CA MET A 22 12.16 -15.98 -0.88
C MET A 22 11.32 -15.31 0.21
N LEU A 23 11.78 -14.15 0.69
CA LEU A 23 11.01 -13.31 1.60
C LEU A 23 9.99 -12.50 0.80
N VAL A 24 8.73 -12.94 0.82
CA VAL A 24 7.65 -12.32 0.08
C VAL A 24 6.95 -11.26 0.93
N LYS A 25 6.81 -10.05 0.38
CA LYS A 25 5.99 -8.97 0.96
C LYS A 25 4.78 -8.71 0.07
N ILE A 26 3.61 -8.65 0.68
CA ILE A 26 2.36 -8.28 -0.01
C ILE A 26 1.94 -6.88 0.39
N ASN A 27 1.55 -6.08 -0.58
CA ASN A 27 0.93 -4.78 -0.39
C ASN A 27 -0.55 -4.85 -0.77
N THR A 28 -1.42 -4.40 0.12
CA THR A 28 -2.87 -4.29 -0.14
C THR A 28 -3.31 -2.86 0.08
N VAL A 29 -4.02 -2.28 -0.89
CA VAL A 29 -4.60 -0.95 -0.77
C VAL A 29 -5.88 -1.04 0.06
N TYR A 30 -5.96 -0.26 1.14
CA TYR A 30 -7.15 -0.14 1.96
C TYR A 30 -8.06 0.97 1.41
N ILE A 31 -9.26 0.59 1.02
CA ILE A 31 -10.29 1.46 0.44
C ILE A 31 -11.52 1.37 1.33
N PRO A 32 -11.72 2.32 2.28
CA PRO A 32 -12.82 2.29 3.22
C PRO A 32 -14.18 2.17 2.53
N GLY A 33 -15.05 1.33 3.07
CA GLY A 33 -16.38 1.05 2.53
C GLY A 33 -16.40 0.10 1.33
N ILE A 34 -15.23 -0.33 0.83
CA ILE A 34 -15.15 -1.24 -0.33
C ILE A 34 -14.52 -2.58 0.05
N ASN A 35 -13.38 -2.57 0.75
CA ASN A 35 -12.66 -3.81 1.04
C ASN A 35 -12.31 -4.03 2.51
N ASP A 36 -13.03 -3.36 3.41
CA ASP A 36 -12.81 -3.46 4.87
C ASP A 36 -12.83 -4.89 5.38
N GLU A 37 -13.80 -5.69 4.94
CA GLU A 37 -13.95 -7.08 5.36
C GLU A 37 -13.00 -8.03 4.63
N HIS A 38 -12.62 -7.69 3.39
CA HIS A 38 -11.74 -8.51 2.58
C HIS A 38 -10.26 -8.49 3.02
N ILE A 39 -9.80 -7.38 3.60
CA ILE A 39 -8.39 -7.24 3.98
C ILE A 39 -7.96 -8.30 5.01
N PRO A 40 -8.74 -8.58 6.08
CA PRO A 40 -8.42 -9.68 7.00
C PRO A 40 -8.45 -11.06 6.33
N GLU A 41 -9.36 -11.30 5.38
CA GLU A 41 -9.40 -12.55 4.63
C GLU A 41 -8.17 -12.72 3.73
N ILE A 42 -7.74 -11.65 3.07
CA ILE A 42 -6.48 -11.65 2.30
C ILE A 42 -5.30 -11.95 3.22
N ALA A 43 -5.22 -11.29 4.39
CA ALA A 43 -4.17 -11.50 5.37
C ALA A 43 -4.11 -12.97 5.84
N LYS A 44 -5.27 -13.58 6.12
CA LYS A 44 -5.39 -14.99 6.47
C LYS A 44 -4.88 -15.89 5.34
N LYS A 45 -5.29 -15.63 4.11
CA LYS A 45 -4.89 -16.43 2.95
C LYS A 45 -3.39 -16.34 2.67
N VAL A 46 -2.83 -15.12 2.63
CA VAL A 46 -1.40 -14.93 2.34
C VAL A 46 -0.52 -15.40 3.50
N GLY A 47 -1.00 -15.27 4.74
CA GLY A 47 -0.33 -15.83 5.91
C GLY A 47 -0.24 -17.36 5.85
N ALA A 48 -1.31 -18.05 5.43
CA ALA A 48 -1.31 -19.49 5.22
C ALA A 48 -0.34 -19.94 4.11
N LEU A 49 -0.05 -19.08 3.12
CA LEU A 49 0.96 -19.33 2.10
C LEU A 49 2.39 -19.09 2.57
N GLY A 50 2.60 -18.60 3.79
CA GLY A 50 3.94 -18.33 4.35
C GLY A 50 4.53 -16.99 3.93
N VAL A 51 3.73 -16.01 3.58
CA VAL A 51 4.18 -14.65 3.29
C VAL A 51 4.88 -14.04 4.50
N PHE A 52 6.06 -13.48 4.28
CA PHE A 52 6.91 -12.94 5.36
C PHE A 52 6.35 -11.64 5.95
N ASN A 53 5.77 -10.76 5.12
CA ASN A 53 5.33 -9.45 5.58
C ASN A 53 4.13 -8.93 4.78
N TYR A 54 3.19 -8.28 5.48
CA TYR A 54 1.98 -7.71 4.90
C TYR A 54 1.90 -6.22 5.18
N ASN A 55 1.69 -5.43 4.14
CA ASN A 55 1.62 -3.98 4.22
C ASN A 55 0.25 -3.48 3.76
N ILE A 56 -0.39 -2.69 4.59
CA ILE A 56 -1.67 -2.04 4.31
C ILE A 56 -1.40 -0.60 3.93
N ILE A 57 -1.72 -0.25 2.69
CA ILE A 57 -1.47 1.06 2.09
C ILE A 57 -2.80 1.82 2.01
N PRO A 58 -2.92 3.04 2.55
CA PRO A 58 -4.12 3.85 2.37
C PRO A 58 -4.34 4.20 0.90
N VAL A 59 -5.60 4.19 0.47
CA VAL A 59 -5.97 4.65 -0.87
C VAL A 59 -5.59 6.12 -1.06
N ILE A 60 -5.08 6.44 -2.23
CA ILE A 60 -4.91 7.83 -2.69
C ILE A 60 -6.13 8.15 -3.56
N PRO A 61 -6.99 9.10 -3.14
CA PRO A 61 -8.20 9.44 -3.88
C PRO A 61 -7.87 10.02 -5.26
N GLN A 62 -8.12 9.24 -6.30
CA GLN A 62 -7.88 9.65 -7.70
C GLN A 62 -8.88 8.95 -8.63
N TYR A 63 -9.17 9.55 -9.76
CA TYR A 63 -10.05 9.02 -10.81
C TYR A 63 -11.41 8.55 -10.26
N LYS A 64 -11.73 7.27 -10.38
CA LYS A 64 -12.98 6.68 -9.88
C LYS A 64 -13.10 6.68 -8.36
N PHE A 65 -12.01 6.83 -7.65
CA PHE A 65 -11.94 6.87 -6.18
C PHE A 65 -11.77 8.29 -5.62
N LYS A 66 -11.93 9.33 -6.45
CA LYS A 66 -11.71 10.74 -6.06
C LYS A 66 -12.58 11.20 -4.87
N ASP A 67 -13.77 10.61 -4.72
CA ASP A 67 -14.73 10.97 -3.68
C ASP A 67 -14.62 10.07 -2.44
N ILE A 68 -13.69 9.13 -2.41
CA ILE A 68 -13.47 8.26 -1.25
C ILE A 68 -12.62 9.00 -0.22
N VAL A 69 -13.09 8.99 1.03
CA VAL A 69 -12.33 9.48 2.16
C VAL A 69 -11.26 8.45 2.52
N PRO A 70 -9.96 8.81 2.51
CA PRO A 70 -8.90 7.88 2.89
C PRO A 70 -9.05 7.41 4.35
N PRO A 71 -8.56 6.21 4.69
CA PRO A 71 -8.61 5.73 6.06
C PRO A 71 -7.78 6.63 6.98
N THR A 72 -8.31 6.88 8.18
CA THR A 72 -7.58 7.59 9.22
C THR A 72 -6.42 6.72 9.77
N PRO A 73 -5.45 7.30 10.48
CA PRO A 73 -4.42 6.52 11.18
C PRO A 73 -5.02 5.49 12.15
N ALA A 74 -6.16 5.81 12.79
CA ALA A 74 -6.86 4.90 13.69
C ALA A 74 -7.48 3.72 12.94
N ASP A 75 -8.12 3.96 11.78
CA ASP A 75 -8.66 2.90 10.93
C ASP A 75 -7.55 1.96 10.44
N LYS A 76 -6.42 2.52 10.03
CA LYS A 76 -5.26 1.75 9.63
C LYS A 76 -4.71 0.91 10.78
N ALA A 77 -4.58 1.48 11.98
CA ALA A 77 -4.12 0.77 13.17
C ALA A 77 -5.05 -0.40 13.50
N ARG A 78 -6.36 -0.16 13.52
CA ARG A 78 -7.37 -1.21 13.73
C ARG A 78 -7.25 -2.32 12.69
N MET A 79 -7.09 -1.98 11.41
CA MET A 79 -6.93 -2.97 10.35
C MET A 79 -5.66 -3.81 10.52
N HIS A 80 -4.55 -3.19 10.94
CA HIS A 80 -3.32 -3.92 11.28
C HIS A 80 -3.53 -4.91 12.42
N GLU A 81 -4.31 -4.55 13.44
CA GLU A 81 -4.61 -5.45 14.56
C GLU A 81 -5.47 -6.64 14.14
N LEU A 82 -6.47 -6.41 13.28
CA LEU A 82 -7.28 -7.49 12.71
C LEU A 82 -6.47 -8.47 11.88
N CYS A 83 -5.45 -7.99 11.18
CA CYS A 83 -4.59 -8.81 10.32
C CYS A 83 -3.40 -9.45 11.05
N ALA A 84 -2.99 -8.91 12.20
CA ALA A 84 -1.81 -9.35 12.95
C ALA A 84 -1.80 -10.84 13.35
N PRO A 85 -2.95 -11.47 13.69
CA PRO A 85 -2.98 -12.90 14.00
C PRO A 85 -2.59 -13.82 12.84
N TYR A 86 -2.70 -13.35 11.61
CA TYR A 86 -2.54 -14.17 10.41
C TYR A 86 -1.19 -14.01 9.73
N VAL A 87 -0.65 -12.79 9.71
CA VAL A 87 0.61 -12.48 9.03
C VAL A 87 1.29 -11.27 9.68
N ARG A 88 2.62 -11.26 9.69
CA ARG A 88 3.42 -10.15 10.21
C ARG A 88 3.08 -8.85 9.49
N GLN A 89 2.76 -7.81 10.27
CA GLN A 89 2.37 -6.50 9.75
C GLN A 89 3.55 -5.56 9.58
N MET A 90 3.62 -4.88 8.43
CA MET A 90 4.59 -3.82 8.19
C MET A 90 4.05 -2.49 8.73
N ARG A 91 4.44 -2.13 9.95
CA ARG A 91 3.95 -0.91 10.62
C ARG A 91 4.78 0.34 10.33
N HIS A 92 5.95 0.19 9.71
CA HIS A 92 6.89 1.29 9.46
C HIS A 92 6.59 2.08 8.18
N CYS A 93 5.81 1.53 7.27
CA CYS A 93 5.46 2.20 6.02
C CYS A 93 4.35 3.22 6.27
N GLN A 94 4.71 4.49 6.37
CA GLN A 94 3.72 5.56 6.57
C GLN A 94 3.15 6.06 5.24
N ARG A 95 4.00 6.26 4.25
CA ARG A 95 3.59 6.65 2.89
C ARG A 95 4.57 6.07 1.88
N CYS A 96 4.06 5.27 0.95
CA CYS A 96 4.87 4.75 -0.14
C CYS A 96 4.74 5.70 -1.33
N ARG A 97 5.76 6.53 -1.53
CA ARG A 97 5.89 7.36 -2.72
C ARG A 97 7.23 7.06 -3.36
N ALA A 98 7.26 7.03 -4.70
CA ALA A 98 8.48 6.75 -5.45
C ALA A 98 9.54 7.86 -5.28
N ASP A 99 9.11 9.06 -4.91
CA ASP A 99 9.92 10.26 -4.68
C ASP A 99 10.29 10.49 -3.20
N ALA A 100 9.93 9.56 -2.30
CA ALA A 100 10.28 9.67 -0.89
C ALA A 100 11.76 9.35 -0.67
N VAL A 101 12.50 10.32 -0.16
CA VAL A 101 13.91 10.21 0.22
C VAL A 101 14.07 10.59 1.69
N GLY A 102 14.82 9.80 2.46
CA GLY A 102 15.10 10.11 3.85
C GLY A 102 14.95 8.94 4.82
N LEU A 103 15.06 9.22 6.10
CA LEU A 103 14.84 8.25 7.16
C LEU A 103 13.33 8.02 7.37
N LEU A 104 12.94 6.78 7.66
CA LEU A 104 11.56 6.42 8.00
C LEU A 104 11.00 7.32 9.11
N GLY A 105 9.93 8.04 8.80
CA GLY A 105 9.30 9.00 9.71
C GLY A 105 9.86 10.42 9.68
N LYS A 106 10.89 10.66 8.85
CA LYS A 106 11.47 11.98 8.57
C LYS A 106 11.54 12.22 7.06
N ASP A 107 10.45 11.97 6.37
CA ASP A 107 10.39 12.19 4.92
C ASP A 107 10.58 13.68 4.63
N VAL A 108 11.62 14.00 3.88
CA VAL A 108 11.80 15.35 3.32
C VAL A 108 10.76 15.51 2.21
N GLN A 109 9.68 16.21 2.54
CA GLN A 109 8.66 16.53 1.55
C GLN A 109 9.09 17.77 0.77
N GLY A 110 9.24 17.60 -0.53
CA GLY A 110 8.97 18.68 -1.44
C GLY A 110 10.13 19.53 -1.96
N GLU A 111 11.40 19.26 -1.66
CA GLU A 111 12.46 19.97 -2.39
C GLU A 111 12.79 19.34 -3.76
N PHE A 112 12.37 18.11 -4.01
CA PHE A 112 12.65 17.39 -5.26
C PHE A 112 11.40 16.83 -5.97
N GLY A 113 10.20 17.04 -5.42
CA GLY A 113 8.96 16.52 -5.98
C GLY A 113 8.35 17.48 -7.01
N CYS A 114 8.24 17.05 -8.27
CA CYS A 114 7.49 17.78 -9.31
C CYS A 114 5.96 17.84 -9.07
N CYS A 115 5.47 17.31 -7.96
CA CYS A 115 4.06 17.36 -7.55
C CYS A 115 3.90 18.19 -6.29
N GLY A 116 4.17 19.50 -6.39
CA GLY A 116 3.76 20.47 -5.39
C GLY A 116 2.25 20.48 -5.27
N LYS A 117 1.73 20.61 -4.04
CA LYS A 117 0.34 21.00 -3.80
C LYS A 117 0.05 22.22 -4.66
N GLY A 118 -0.91 22.11 -5.55
CA GLY A 118 -1.44 23.26 -6.30
C GLY A 118 -2.26 24.15 -5.38
N ASP A 119 -1.60 25.03 -4.69
CA ASP A 119 -2.18 26.32 -4.31
C ASP A 119 -2.02 27.19 -5.57
N GLY A 120 -3.15 27.60 -6.12
CA GLY A 120 -3.28 28.26 -7.41
C GLY A 120 -2.55 29.60 -7.50
N SER A 121 -1.22 29.59 -7.61
CA SER A 121 -0.43 30.70 -8.08
C SER A 121 0.70 30.13 -8.98
N GLY A 122 0.60 30.44 -10.26
CA GLY A 122 1.47 29.93 -11.29
C GLY A 122 2.94 30.24 -11.06
N GLY A 123 3.74 29.18 -11.03
CA GLY A 123 5.19 29.26 -11.10
C GLY A 123 5.68 28.18 -12.04
N GLY A 124 6.08 28.56 -13.26
CA GLY A 124 6.58 27.67 -14.27
C GLY A 124 7.89 27.02 -13.85
N CYS A 125 8.02 25.72 -14.13
CA CYS A 125 9.29 25.02 -14.11
C CYS A 125 10.20 25.58 -15.21
N SER A 126 11.11 26.51 -14.86
CA SER A 126 12.19 26.90 -15.75
C SER A 126 13.31 25.86 -15.61
N GLY A 127 13.48 25.05 -16.64
CA GLY A 127 14.63 24.15 -16.77
C GLY A 127 15.92 24.97 -16.87
N GLY A 128 16.86 24.70 -15.99
CA GLY A 128 18.26 25.12 -16.12
C GLY A 128 19.14 23.88 -16.23
N LEU A 129 19.97 23.86 -17.20
CA LEU A 129 20.98 22.85 -17.55
C LEU A 129 21.95 22.60 -16.41
#